data_3228b23e89bafea7ec412afbc2c263e2
#
_entry.id   3228b23e89bafea7ec412afbc2c263e2
#
_cell.length_a   1.000
_cell.length_b   1.000
_cell.length_c   1.000
_cell.angle_alpha   90.00
_cell.angle_beta   90.00
_cell.angle_gamma   90.00
#
_symmetry.space_group_name_H-M   'P 1'
#
loop_
_entity.id
_entity.type
_entity.pdbx_description
1 polymer ?
#
loop_
_entity_poly.entity_id
_entity_poly.type
_entity_poly.pdbx_seq_one_letter_code
_entity_poly.pdbx_strand_id
1 'polypeptide(L)'
;MKIGIDKIGFAMPKYFLDIADLAKARNINANKYVKGLLQLEMSIAPITQDIVTLGATAASEFLTEEDKKNIDMIIIGTESGIDQSKSASIFIHSLLGLSPFTRAIEVKEACYGGTAAIAIAKNHVVSNPESSVLVITSDLAKYGIGATGESTQGAGSCAMLIKKDPSILILNDDNVYQTRDIMDFWRPNYSDFPHVDGHFSTKQYLDCLETTWNEYSKKFNKSLDNFEAICFHLPFPK
;
A
#
# COMPACT_ATOMS: atom_id res chain seq x y z
N MET A 1 -8.59 25.25 -0.89
CA MET A 1 -8.92 24.34 0.23
C MET A 1 -7.74 23.41 0.43
N LYS A 2 -7.25 23.25 1.65
CA LYS A 2 -6.17 22.33 1.96
C LYS A 2 -6.78 20.96 2.27
N ILE A 3 -6.35 19.90 1.58
CA ILE A 3 -6.81 18.53 1.78
C ILE A 3 -5.58 17.65 1.95
N GLY A 4 -5.64 16.68 2.84
CA GLY A 4 -4.50 15.79 3.08
C GLY A 4 -4.74 14.75 4.15
N ILE A 5 -3.66 14.18 4.66
CA ILE A 5 -3.68 13.17 5.71
C ILE A 5 -3.77 13.87 7.07
N ASP A 6 -4.82 13.58 7.80
CA ASP A 6 -5.08 14.09 9.15
C ASP A 6 -4.60 13.13 10.24
N LYS A 7 -4.83 11.84 10.04
CA LYS A 7 -4.43 10.77 10.96
C LYS A 7 -3.88 9.59 10.18
N ILE A 8 -2.98 8.85 10.81
CA ILE A 8 -2.36 7.65 10.24
C ILE A 8 -2.16 6.60 11.34
N GLY A 9 -2.37 5.34 11.01
CA GLY A 9 -2.15 4.21 11.88
C GLY A 9 -1.59 3.01 11.12
N PHE A 10 -0.94 2.10 11.84
CA PHE A 10 -0.27 0.94 11.26
C PHE A 10 -0.64 -0.33 12.02
N ALA A 11 -0.70 -1.45 11.31
CA ALA A 11 -0.82 -2.76 11.92
C ALA A 11 0.12 -3.75 11.24
N MET A 12 0.76 -4.56 12.05
CA MET A 12 1.61 -5.67 11.60
C MET A 12 1.28 -6.92 12.43
N PRO A 13 1.50 -8.12 11.87
CA PRO A 13 1.43 -9.34 12.65
C PRO A 13 2.43 -9.32 13.82
N LYS A 14 2.07 -10.04 14.90
CA LYS A 14 2.97 -10.20 16.07
C LYS A 14 4.14 -11.15 15.83
N TYR A 15 4.02 -12.00 14.81
CA TYR A 15 5.03 -13.00 14.50
C TYR A 15 5.94 -12.51 13.38
N PHE A 16 7.18 -12.88 13.48
CA PHE A 16 8.19 -12.67 12.44
C PHE A 16 9.07 -13.91 12.28
N LEU A 17 9.68 -14.04 11.13
CA LEU A 17 10.70 -15.03 10.83
C LEU A 17 12.05 -14.32 10.69
N ASP A 18 13.05 -14.76 11.45
CA ASP A 18 14.43 -14.32 11.25
C ASP A 18 14.93 -14.81 9.89
N ILE A 19 15.49 -13.90 9.11
CA ILE A 19 15.94 -14.20 7.75
C ILE A 19 17.13 -15.14 7.73
N ALA A 20 17.96 -15.17 8.77
CA ALA A 20 19.04 -16.15 8.88
C ALA A 20 18.49 -17.58 9.08
N ASP A 21 17.39 -17.73 9.82
CA ASP A 21 16.71 -19.02 9.97
C ASP A 21 16.08 -19.48 8.65
N LEU A 22 15.48 -18.57 7.89
CA LEU A 22 15.00 -18.86 6.54
C LEU A 22 16.15 -19.33 5.64
N ALA A 23 17.26 -18.59 5.63
CA ALA A 23 18.44 -18.93 4.84
C ALA A 23 18.97 -20.34 5.18
N LYS A 24 19.05 -20.68 6.48
CA LYS A 24 19.43 -22.00 6.95
C LYS A 24 18.44 -23.07 6.46
N ALA A 25 17.15 -22.84 6.59
CA ALA A 25 16.10 -23.78 6.15
C ALA A 25 16.12 -24.02 4.63
N ARG A 26 16.62 -23.06 3.85
CA ARG A 26 16.77 -23.16 2.37
C ARG A 26 18.17 -23.53 1.92
N ASN A 27 19.10 -23.79 2.84
CA ASN A 27 20.51 -24.06 2.54
C ASN A 27 21.16 -22.95 1.69
N ILE A 28 20.85 -21.71 2.02
CA ILE A 28 21.36 -20.50 1.35
C ILE A 28 22.28 -19.74 2.30
N ASN A 29 23.32 -19.09 1.77
CA ASN A 29 24.15 -18.20 2.58
C ASN A 29 23.32 -16.99 3.06
N ALA A 30 23.17 -16.81 4.38
CA ALA A 30 22.39 -15.72 4.98
C ALA A 30 22.83 -14.33 4.52
N ASN A 31 24.11 -14.12 4.17
CA ASN A 31 24.59 -12.85 3.66
C ASN A 31 23.91 -12.42 2.33
N LYS A 32 23.35 -13.37 1.57
CA LYS A 32 22.55 -13.05 0.38
C LYS A 32 21.35 -12.18 0.73
N TYR A 33 20.72 -12.44 1.87
CA TYR A 33 19.55 -11.69 2.33
C TYR A 33 19.95 -10.51 3.22
N VAL A 34 20.76 -10.74 4.25
CA VAL A 34 21.13 -9.73 5.24
C VAL A 34 21.93 -8.58 4.62
N LYS A 35 22.95 -8.89 3.79
CA LYS A 35 23.79 -7.89 3.13
C LYS A 35 23.30 -7.59 1.71
N GLY A 36 22.77 -8.59 1.03
CA GLY A 36 22.29 -8.46 -0.36
C GLY A 36 21.00 -7.67 -0.47
N LEU A 37 20.03 -7.90 0.42
CA LEU A 37 18.72 -7.24 0.44
C LEU A 37 18.53 -6.29 1.63
N LEU A 38 19.48 -6.23 2.56
CA LEU A 38 19.40 -5.50 3.84
C LEU A 38 18.18 -5.90 4.68
N GLN A 39 17.81 -7.17 4.62
CA GLN A 39 16.62 -7.70 5.26
C GLN A 39 17.01 -8.59 6.45
N LEU A 40 16.42 -8.33 7.61
CA LEU A 40 16.71 -9.02 8.87
C LEU A 40 15.57 -9.93 9.30
N GLU A 41 14.33 -9.46 9.13
CA GLU A 41 13.13 -10.12 9.62
C GLU A 41 12.03 -10.03 8.56
N MET A 42 11.09 -10.95 8.60
CA MET A 42 9.91 -11.00 7.74
C MET A 42 8.68 -11.21 8.60
N SER A 43 7.68 -10.31 8.52
CA SER A 43 6.43 -10.46 9.27
C SER A 43 5.61 -11.65 8.77
N ILE A 44 5.03 -12.40 9.69
CA ILE A 44 4.24 -13.60 9.43
C ILE A 44 2.84 -13.43 10.01
N ALA A 45 1.84 -13.38 9.14
CA ALA A 45 0.45 -13.39 9.57
C ALA A 45 0.04 -14.81 10.02
N PRO A 46 -0.47 -14.98 11.25
CA PRO A 46 -1.09 -16.24 11.64
C PRO A 46 -2.38 -16.48 10.86
N ILE A 47 -2.89 -17.71 10.87
CA ILE A 47 -4.11 -18.10 10.16
C ILE A 47 -5.35 -17.29 10.58
N THR A 48 -5.29 -16.62 11.71
CA THR A 48 -6.36 -15.77 12.27
C THR A 48 -6.27 -14.31 11.82
N GLN A 49 -5.27 -13.96 11.01
CA GLN A 49 -5.08 -12.61 10.48
C GLN A 49 -5.05 -12.61 8.95
N ASP A 50 -5.70 -11.61 8.38
CA ASP A 50 -5.76 -11.33 6.95
C ASP A 50 -5.71 -9.81 6.69
N ILE A 51 -5.83 -9.41 5.44
CA ILE A 51 -5.82 -7.98 5.05
C ILE A 51 -6.98 -7.20 5.68
N VAL A 52 -8.10 -7.86 5.96
CA VAL A 52 -9.29 -7.24 6.56
C VAL A 52 -9.04 -6.92 8.02
N THR A 53 -8.58 -7.90 8.78
CA THR A 53 -8.30 -7.75 10.22
C THR A 53 -7.13 -6.81 10.48
N LEU A 54 -6.07 -6.87 9.66
CA LEU A 54 -4.96 -5.91 9.73
C LEU A 54 -5.42 -4.50 9.37
N GLY A 55 -6.22 -4.33 8.31
CA GLY A 55 -6.77 -3.03 7.91
C GLY A 55 -7.67 -2.42 8.98
N ALA A 56 -8.56 -3.21 9.56
CA ALA A 56 -9.41 -2.75 10.67
C ALA A 56 -8.58 -2.37 11.91
N THR A 57 -7.54 -3.17 12.23
CA THR A 57 -6.64 -2.87 13.36
C THR A 57 -5.90 -1.55 13.13
N ALA A 58 -5.29 -1.35 11.96
CA ALA A 58 -4.58 -0.11 11.63
C ALA A 58 -5.48 1.14 11.76
N ALA A 59 -6.73 1.05 11.31
CA ALA A 59 -7.70 2.12 11.43
C ALA A 59 -8.13 2.36 12.89
N SER A 60 -8.29 1.30 13.67
CA SER A 60 -8.70 1.38 15.07
C SER A 60 -7.66 2.06 15.97
N GLU A 61 -6.39 2.15 15.55
CA GLU A 61 -5.34 2.83 16.32
C GLU A 61 -5.63 4.34 16.52
N PHE A 62 -6.36 4.95 15.59
CA PHE A 62 -6.60 6.39 15.64
C PHE A 62 -8.07 6.82 15.52
N LEU A 63 -8.96 5.96 14.99
CA LEU A 63 -10.36 6.33 14.78
C LEU A 63 -11.10 6.53 16.08
N THR A 64 -11.69 7.71 16.23
CA THR A 64 -12.66 8.01 17.29
C THR A 64 -14.08 7.85 16.79
N GLU A 65 -15.06 7.78 17.69
CA GLU A 65 -16.47 7.76 17.30
C GLU A 65 -16.91 9.02 16.55
N GLU A 66 -16.24 10.14 16.79
CA GLU A 66 -16.50 11.38 16.05
C GLU A 66 -15.95 11.31 14.61
N ASP A 67 -14.76 10.73 14.41
CA ASP A 67 -14.23 10.51 13.05
C ASP A 67 -15.18 9.63 12.23
N LYS A 68 -15.69 8.55 12.83
CA LYS A 68 -16.59 7.60 12.15
C LYS A 68 -17.87 8.23 11.61
N LYS A 69 -18.39 9.26 12.28
CA LYS A 69 -19.61 9.98 11.84
C LYS A 69 -19.41 10.73 10.54
N ASN A 70 -18.18 11.20 10.29
CA ASN A 70 -17.85 12.03 9.12
C ASN A 70 -17.25 11.23 7.97
N ILE A 71 -16.98 9.92 8.16
CA ILE A 71 -16.50 9.03 7.11
C ILE A 71 -17.67 8.61 6.23
N ASP A 72 -17.71 9.12 5.01
CA ASP A 72 -18.70 8.73 4.00
C ASP A 72 -18.12 7.83 2.90
N MET A 73 -16.81 7.58 2.93
CA MET A 73 -16.14 6.64 2.03
C MET A 73 -15.00 5.90 2.73
N ILE A 74 -14.91 4.60 2.49
CA ILE A 74 -13.76 3.75 2.81
C ILE A 74 -13.19 3.15 1.52
N ILE A 75 -11.88 3.27 1.32
CA ILE A 75 -11.18 2.75 0.16
C ILE A 75 -10.03 1.87 0.63
N ILE A 76 -9.96 0.63 0.14
CA ILE A 76 -8.78 -0.20 0.33
C ILE A 76 -8.01 -0.35 -0.97
N GLY A 77 -6.69 -0.13 -0.93
CA GLY A 77 -5.74 -0.53 -1.98
C GLY A 77 -5.07 -1.82 -1.55
N THR A 78 -5.22 -2.87 -2.35
CA THR A 78 -4.64 -4.20 -2.05
C THR A 78 -4.39 -4.99 -3.31
N GLU A 79 -3.35 -5.82 -3.30
CA GLU A 79 -3.11 -6.88 -4.29
C GLU A 79 -3.40 -8.29 -3.73
N SER A 80 -3.80 -8.36 -2.46
CA SER A 80 -4.13 -9.61 -1.74
C SER A 80 -5.62 -9.75 -1.46
N GLY A 81 -6.48 -9.25 -2.37
CA GLY A 81 -7.93 -9.31 -2.23
C GLY A 81 -8.44 -10.69 -1.84
N ILE A 82 -9.41 -10.76 -0.95
CA ILE A 82 -9.94 -12.01 -0.38
C ILE A 82 -11.14 -12.57 -1.16
N ASP A 83 -11.75 -11.77 -2.03
CA ASP A 83 -12.90 -12.13 -2.85
C ASP A 83 -12.79 -11.44 -4.21
N GLN A 84 -13.22 -12.09 -5.30
CA GLN A 84 -13.14 -11.54 -6.65
C GLN A 84 -14.29 -10.59 -7.00
N SER A 85 -15.32 -10.50 -6.17
CA SER A 85 -16.53 -9.71 -6.38
C SER A 85 -16.86 -8.76 -5.26
N LYS A 86 -16.66 -9.18 -4.01
CA LYS A 86 -16.93 -8.39 -2.81
C LYS A 86 -15.65 -7.72 -2.31
N SER A 87 -15.68 -6.41 -2.24
CA SER A 87 -14.55 -5.61 -1.74
C SER A 87 -14.19 -5.93 -0.29
N ALA A 88 -12.88 -6.04 0.02
CA ALA A 88 -12.38 -6.18 1.39
C ALA A 88 -12.80 -4.99 2.28
N SER A 89 -12.98 -3.80 1.72
CA SER A 89 -13.45 -2.61 2.44
C SER A 89 -14.84 -2.80 3.07
N ILE A 90 -15.72 -3.65 2.49
CA ILE A 90 -17.04 -3.93 3.05
C ILE A 90 -16.93 -4.71 4.37
N PHE A 91 -15.98 -5.63 4.47
CA PHE A 91 -15.72 -6.38 5.70
C PHE A 91 -15.13 -5.46 6.78
N ILE A 92 -14.15 -4.62 6.40
CA ILE A 92 -13.53 -3.63 7.31
C ILE A 92 -14.56 -2.62 7.78
N HIS A 93 -15.42 -2.12 6.89
CA HIS A 93 -16.55 -1.24 7.21
C HIS A 93 -17.40 -1.82 8.35
N SER A 94 -17.77 -3.09 8.23
CA SER A 94 -18.55 -3.80 9.24
C SER A 94 -17.81 -3.93 10.58
N LEU A 95 -16.51 -4.29 10.55
CA LEU A 95 -15.68 -4.42 11.75
C LEU A 95 -15.50 -3.08 12.49
N LEU A 96 -15.39 -1.98 11.76
CA LEU A 96 -15.25 -0.64 12.33
C LEU A 96 -16.58 -0.02 12.80
N GLY A 97 -17.71 -0.63 12.46
CA GLY A 97 -19.03 -0.09 12.77
C GLY A 97 -19.32 1.25 12.10
N LEU A 98 -18.89 1.41 10.84
CA LEU A 98 -19.16 2.63 10.08
C LEU A 98 -20.64 2.71 9.68
N SER A 99 -21.09 3.93 9.33
CA SER A 99 -22.46 4.18 8.87
C SER A 99 -22.83 3.29 7.68
N PRO A 100 -24.04 2.71 7.60
CA PRO A 100 -24.48 1.94 6.44
C PRO A 100 -24.55 2.78 5.14
N PHE A 101 -24.45 4.09 5.25
CA PHE A 101 -24.42 5.02 4.11
C PHE A 101 -22.99 5.35 3.66
N THR A 102 -21.96 4.77 4.31
CA THR A 102 -20.56 4.91 3.88
C THR A 102 -20.33 4.09 2.60
N ARG A 103 -19.81 4.72 1.56
CA ARG A 103 -19.38 4.04 0.32
C ARG A 103 -18.14 3.21 0.59
N ALA A 104 -18.12 1.96 0.14
CA ALA A 104 -16.99 1.05 0.30
C ALA A 104 -16.49 0.55 -1.06
N ILE A 105 -15.21 0.77 -1.38
CA ILE A 105 -14.58 0.36 -2.64
C ILE A 105 -13.20 -0.24 -2.42
N GLU A 106 -12.77 -1.05 -3.39
CA GLU A 106 -11.43 -1.63 -3.46
C GLU A 106 -10.74 -1.23 -4.75
N VAL A 107 -9.47 -0.89 -4.67
CA VAL A 107 -8.62 -0.54 -5.81
C VAL A 107 -7.57 -1.64 -6.00
N LYS A 108 -7.56 -2.22 -7.19
CA LYS A 108 -6.61 -3.26 -7.59
C LYS A 108 -5.64 -2.69 -8.63
N GLU A 109 -4.53 -2.16 -8.16
CA GLU A 109 -3.47 -1.60 -9.01
C GLU A 109 -2.08 -1.97 -8.47
N ALA A 110 -1.91 -3.22 -8.05
CA ALA A 110 -0.69 -3.70 -7.40
C ALA A 110 -0.19 -2.69 -6.33
N CYS A 111 1.10 -2.42 -6.26
CA CYS A 111 1.70 -1.49 -5.30
C CYS A 111 1.24 -0.02 -5.46
N TYR A 112 0.60 0.35 -6.59
CA TYR A 112 0.04 1.69 -6.80
C TYR A 112 -1.35 1.86 -6.15
N GLY A 113 -2.03 0.77 -5.78
CA GLY A 113 -3.40 0.79 -5.26
C GLY A 113 -3.64 1.78 -4.11
N GLY A 114 -2.70 1.88 -3.16
CA GLY A 114 -2.76 2.84 -2.07
C GLY A 114 -2.65 4.30 -2.52
N THR A 115 -1.73 4.61 -3.42
CA THR A 115 -1.57 5.96 -3.99
C THR A 115 -2.79 6.36 -4.82
N ALA A 116 -3.34 5.42 -5.61
CA ALA A 116 -4.58 5.64 -6.35
C ALA A 116 -5.76 5.92 -5.39
N ALA A 117 -5.87 5.16 -4.30
CA ALA A 117 -6.90 5.37 -3.27
C ALA A 117 -6.80 6.76 -2.62
N ILE A 118 -5.58 7.24 -2.32
CA ILE A 118 -5.35 8.60 -1.80
C ILE A 118 -5.82 9.67 -2.81
N ALA A 119 -5.51 9.50 -4.10
CA ALA A 119 -5.93 10.43 -5.14
C ALA A 119 -7.47 10.48 -5.28
N ILE A 120 -8.13 9.31 -5.25
CA ILE A 120 -9.59 9.22 -5.26
C ILE A 120 -10.18 9.89 -4.01
N ALA A 121 -9.62 9.62 -2.83
CA ALA A 121 -10.05 10.20 -1.57
C ALA A 121 -9.94 11.73 -1.58
N LYS A 122 -8.82 12.29 -2.06
CA LYS A 122 -8.65 13.73 -2.22
C LYS A 122 -9.73 14.34 -3.10
N ASN A 123 -9.98 13.76 -4.27
CA ASN A 123 -11.01 14.25 -5.20
C ASN A 123 -12.43 14.18 -4.60
N HIS A 124 -12.70 13.14 -3.81
CA HIS A 124 -13.96 13.01 -3.09
C HIS A 124 -14.16 14.16 -2.09
N VAL A 125 -13.14 14.46 -1.27
CA VAL A 125 -13.19 15.56 -0.28
C VAL A 125 -13.25 16.93 -0.96
N VAL A 126 -12.64 17.12 -2.16
CA VAL A 126 -12.83 18.34 -2.95
C VAL A 126 -14.30 18.58 -3.25
N SER A 127 -15.03 17.55 -3.62
CA SER A 127 -16.46 17.62 -3.95
C SER A 127 -17.37 17.61 -2.73
N ASN A 128 -16.90 17.11 -1.58
CA ASN A 128 -17.64 16.96 -0.34
C ASN A 128 -16.79 17.45 0.85
N PRO A 129 -16.61 18.77 1.04
CA PRO A 129 -15.62 19.33 1.96
C PRO A 129 -15.83 19.04 3.45
N GLU A 130 -17.05 18.66 3.84
CA GLU A 130 -17.38 18.32 5.23
C GLU A 130 -17.23 16.82 5.53
N SER A 131 -16.95 16.02 4.51
CA SER A 131 -16.72 14.59 4.67
C SER A 131 -15.25 14.24 4.86
N SER A 132 -15.00 13.05 5.34
CA SER A 132 -13.69 12.43 5.38
C SER A 132 -13.71 11.07 4.69
N VAL A 133 -12.54 10.63 4.24
CA VAL A 133 -12.35 9.33 3.59
C VAL A 133 -11.31 8.53 4.35
N LEU A 134 -11.67 7.30 4.71
CA LEU A 134 -10.75 6.34 5.28
C LEU A 134 -10.06 5.58 4.13
N VAL A 135 -8.77 5.79 3.96
CA VAL A 135 -7.94 5.04 3.01
C VAL A 135 -7.15 4.00 3.78
N ILE A 136 -7.19 2.76 3.31
CA ILE A 136 -6.45 1.64 3.88
C ILE A 136 -5.57 1.01 2.79
N THR A 137 -4.33 0.69 3.13
CA THR A 137 -3.47 -0.19 2.35
C THR A 137 -3.17 -1.41 3.19
N SER A 138 -3.42 -2.60 2.67
CA SER A 138 -3.26 -3.81 3.47
C SER A 138 -2.94 -4.98 2.55
N ASP A 139 -1.81 -5.67 2.83
CA ASP A 139 -1.39 -6.81 2.03
C ASP A 139 -0.77 -7.94 2.88
N LEU A 140 -0.94 -9.15 2.38
CA LEU A 140 -0.19 -10.33 2.73
C LEU A 140 0.58 -10.77 1.47
N ALA A 141 1.83 -10.30 1.34
CA ALA A 141 2.67 -10.63 0.20
C ALA A 141 3.13 -12.10 0.28
N LYS A 142 2.74 -12.91 -0.70
CA LYS A 142 3.06 -14.34 -0.79
C LYS A 142 3.64 -14.63 -2.15
N TYR A 143 4.87 -15.17 -2.19
CA TYR A 143 5.58 -15.50 -3.43
C TYR A 143 5.87 -16.99 -3.59
N GLY A 144 5.48 -17.81 -2.61
CA GLY A 144 5.66 -19.25 -2.60
C GLY A 144 6.91 -19.73 -1.86
N ILE A 145 6.82 -20.92 -1.31
CA ILE A 145 7.90 -21.57 -0.60
C ILE A 145 9.01 -21.97 -1.57
N GLY A 146 10.26 -21.59 -1.27
CA GLY A 146 11.43 -21.86 -2.10
C GLY A 146 11.53 -20.99 -3.37
N ALA A 147 10.59 -20.08 -3.61
CA ALA A 147 10.67 -19.12 -4.71
C ALA A 147 11.74 -18.05 -4.47
N THR A 148 12.22 -17.43 -5.53
CA THR A 148 13.24 -16.37 -5.44
C THR A 148 12.80 -15.17 -4.60
N GLY A 149 11.49 -14.87 -4.56
CA GLY A 149 10.89 -13.81 -3.78
C GLY A 149 10.51 -14.20 -2.34
N GLU A 150 10.73 -15.45 -1.89
CA GLU A 150 10.28 -15.90 -0.57
C GLU A 150 10.78 -15.01 0.57
N SER A 151 12.03 -14.55 0.51
CA SER A 151 12.62 -13.70 1.55
C SER A 151 12.01 -12.30 1.61
N THR A 152 11.34 -11.84 0.57
CA THR A 152 10.70 -10.52 0.50
C THR A 152 9.18 -10.57 0.78
N GLN A 153 8.66 -11.70 1.25
CA GLN A 153 7.30 -11.83 1.75
C GLN A 153 7.09 -11.01 3.02
N GLY A 154 5.84 -10.77 3.37
CA GLY A 154 5.49 -10.07 4.58
C GLY A 154 4.00 -9.77 4.66
N ALA A 155 3.60 -9.13 5.74
CA ALA A 155 2.23 -8.69 5.95
C ALA A 155 2.20 -7.38 6.72
N GLY A 156 1.26 -6.51 6.39
CA GLY A 156 1.09 -5.24 7.07
C GLY A 156 -0.06 -4.43 6.53
N SER A 157 -0.45 -3.42 7.28
CA SER A 157 -1.48 -2.46 6.89
C SER A 157 -1.15 -1.06 7.37
N CYS A 158 -1.54 -0.09 6.56
CA CYS A 158 -1.55 1.34 6.93
C CYS A 158 -2.95 1.90 6.67
N ALA A 159 -3.48 2.66 7.62
CA ALA A 159 -4.74 3.36 7.50
C ALA A 159 -4.51 4.87 7.62
N MET A 160 -5.21 5.66 6.80
CA MET A 160 -5.08 7.11 6.73
C MET A 160 -6.47 7.76 6.68
N LEU A 161 -6.67 8.81 7.45
CA LEU A 161 -7.87 9.64 7.36
C LEU A 161 -7.57 10.85 6.47
N ILE A 162 -8.26 10.94 5.33
CA ILE A 162 -8.14 12.04 4.38
C ILE A 162 -9.29 13.01 4.59
N LYS A 163 -8.99 14.28 4.85
CA LYS A 163 -10.00 15.33 5.03
C LYS A 163 -9.46 16.72 4.70
N LYS A 164 -10.36 17.70 4.78
CA LYS A 164 -10.05 19.13 4.75
C LYS A 164 -9.32 19.55 6.03
N ASP A 165 -8.41 20.52 5.88
CA ASP A 165 -7.59 21.11 6.94
C ASP A 165 -6.87 20.02 7.78
N PRO A 166 -6.02 19.22 7.15
CA PRO A 166 -5.35 18.07 7.76
C PRO A 166 -4.25 18.49 8.72
N SER A 167 -3.95 17.66 9.74
CA SER A 167 -2.93 17.95 10.74
C SER A 167 -1.54 17.41 10.41
N ILE A 168 -1.41 16.39 9.54
CA ILE A 168 -0.10 15.75 9.24
C ILE A 168 0.52 16.32 7.97
N LEU A 169 -0.16 16.22 6.82
CA LEU A 169 0.37 16.70 5.54
C LEU A 169 -0.73 17.10 4.57
N ILE A 170 -0.39 17.99 3.65
CA ILE A 170 -1.26 18.45 2.56
C ILE A 170 -0.86 17.72 1.29
N LEU A 171 -1.85 17.23 0.55
CA LEU A 171 -1.69 16.63 -0.77
C LEU A 171 -1.76 17.71 -1.86
N ASN A 172 -0.66 17.95 -2.54
CA ASN A 172 -0.59 18.89 -3.65
C ASN A 172 -1.34 18.38 -4.90
N ASP A 173 -1.54 19.26 -5.89
CA ASP A 173 -2.20 18.95 -7.17
C ASP A 173 -1.21 18.67 -8.30
N ASP A 174 0.09 18.80 -8.04
CA ASP A 174 1.16 18.59 -9.00
C ASP A 174 1.48 17.09 -9.13
N ASN A 175 0.71 16.41 -9.97
CA ASN A 175 0.82 14.98 -10.21
C ASN A 175 1.11 14.66 -11.66
N VAL A 176 1.86 13.57 -11.88
CA VAL A 176 2.09 12.95 -13.18
C VAL A 176 1.84 11.45 -13.06
N TYR A 177 1.19 10.90 -14.04
CA TYR A 177 0.85 9.48 -14.11
C TYR A 177 1.37 8.90 -15.42
N GLN A 178 1.86 7.68 -15.37
CA GLN A 178 2.28 6.91 -16.53
C GLN A 178 1.63 5.52 -16.47
N THR A 179 1.06 5.09 -17.57
CA THR A 179 0.49 3.74 -17.71
C THR A 179 1.19 3.02 -18.85
N ARG A 180 1.65 1.80 -18.59
CA ARG A 180 2.21 0.89 -19.59
C ARG A 180 1.66 -0.52 -19.35
N ASP A 181 1.39 -1.26 -20.42
CA ASP A 181 1.07 -2.68 -20.34
C ASP A 181 2.37 -3.48 -20.23
N ILE A 182 2.76 -3.81 -19.00
CA ILE A 182 4.03 -4.46 -18.66
C ILE A 182 3.77 -5.67 -17.78
N MET A 183 4.29 -6.83 -18.20
CA MET A 183 4.19 -8.10 -17.46
C MET A 183 5.48 -8.35 -16.65
N ASP A 184 5.87 -7.41 -15.79
CA ASP A 184 7.03 -7.52 -14.92
C ASP A 184 6.71 -8.17 -13.57
N PHE A 185 5.53 -7.88 -13.03
CA PHE A 185 4.94 -8.45 -11.83
C PHE A 185 3.43 -8.55 -12.00
N TRP A 186 2.86 -9.76 -11.93
CA TRP A 186 1.44 -9.97 -12.15
C TRP A 186 0.97 -11.31 -11.56
N ARG A 187 -0.28 -11.36 -11.09
CA ARG A 187 -0.88 -12.57 -10.54
C ARG A 187 -2.18 -12.92 -11.27
N PRO A 188 -2.15 -13.87 -12.21
CA PRO A 188 -3.35 -14.30 -12.91
C PRO A 188 -4.27 -15.12 -11.99
N ASN A 189 -5.57 -15.16 -12.31
CA ASN A 189 -6.57 -15.86 -11.49
C ASN A 189 -6.34 -17.37 -11.33
N TYR A 190 -5.51 -17.99 -12.18
CA TYR A 190 -5.17 -19.41 -12.11
C TYR A 190 -3.92 -19.69 -11.26
N SER A 191 -3.33 -18.68 -10.62
CA SER A 191 -2.14 -18.83 -9.80
C SER A 191 -2.34 -18.22 -8.42
N ASP A 192 -1.97 -18.97 -7.37
CA ASP A 192 -1.96 -18.48 -5.98
C ASP A 192 -0.82 -17.49 -5.71
N PHE A 193 0.21 -17.49 -6.57
CA PHE A 193 1.40 -16.66 -6.42
C PHE A 193 1.61 -15.78 -7.66
N PRO A 194 2.17 -14.57 -7.48
CA PRO A 194 2.54 -13.73 -8.60
C PRO A 194 3.71 -14.32 -9.41
N HIS A 195 3.72 -13.99 -10.69
CA HIS A 195 4.88 -14.17 -11.56
C HIS A 195 5.69 -12.89 -11.55
N VAL A 196 7.02 -13.04 -11.51
CA VAL A 196 7.94 -11.89 -11.51
C VAL A 196 9.19 -12.19 -12.33
N ASP A 197 9.59 -11.20 -13.15
CA ASP A 197 10.94 -11.12 -13.73
C ASP A 197 11.66 -9.95 -13.09
N GLY A 198 12.52 -10.24 -12.10
CA GLY A 198 13.17 -9.22 -11.28
C GLY A 198 14.12 -8.30 -12.06
N HIS A 199 14.82 -8.83 -13.07
CA HIS A 199 15.70 -8.00 -13.90
C HIS A 199 14.91 -7.08 -14.82
N PHE A 200 13.88 -7.62 -15.44
CA PHE A 200 12.97 -6.84 -16.27
C PHE A 200 12.23 -5.80 -15.45
N SER A 201 11.72 -6.16 -14.27
CA SER A 201 11.03 -5.26 -13.36
C SER A 201 11.91 -4.08 -12.93
N THR A 202 13.16 -4.34 -12.54
CA THR A 202 14.13 -3.28 -12.18
C THR A 202 14.36 -2.30 -13.34
N LYS A 203 14.52 -2.81 -14.56
CA LYS A 203 14.66 -1.96 -15.74
C LYS A 203 13.42 -1.11 -15.96
N GLN A 204 12.22 -1.69 -15.91
CA GLN A 204 10.98 -0.96 -16.07
C GLN A 204 10.78 0.11 -14.99
N TYR A 205 11.14 -0.21 -13.74
CA TYR A 205 11.10 0.76 -12.64
C TYR A 205 11.94 2.00 -12.94
N LEU A 206 13.19 1.84 -13.36
CA LEU A 206 14.09 2.94 -13.68
C LEU A 206 13.61 3.75 -14.90
N ASP A 207 13.18 3.08 -15.97
CA ASP A 207 12.64 3.72 -17.18
C ASP A 207 11.37 4.54 -16.87
N CYS A 208 10.48 4.00 -16.02
CA CYS A 208 9.27 4.68 -15.60
C CYS A 208 9.58 5.88 -14.70
N LEU A 209 10.53 5.74 -13.78
CA LEU A 209 10.96 6.84 -12.91
C LEU A 209 11.53 8.00 -13.75
N GLU A 210 12.45 7.72 -14.66
CA GLU A 210 13.05 8.74 -15.53
C GLU A 210 11.98 9.45 -16.37
N THR A 211 11.11 8.68 -17.02
CA THR A 211 10.05 9.24 -17.87
C THR A 211 9.09 10.12 -17.08
N THR A 212 8.66 9.64 -15.90
CA THR A 212 7.70 10.34 -15.04
C THR A 212 8.33 11.60 -14.45
N TRP A 213 9.60 11.52 -14.02
CA TRP A 213 10.34 12.67 -13.50
C TRP A 213 10.53 13.76 -14.57
N ASN A 214 10.90 13.39 -15.78
CA ASN A 214 11.10 14.34 -16.89
C ASN A 214 9.79 15.05 -17.23
N GLU A 215 8.67 14.34 -17.25
CA GLU A 215 7.36 14.93 -17.48
C GLU A 215 6.93 15.86 -16.33
N TYR A 216 7.18 15.43 -15.06
CA TYR A 216 6.89 16.23 -13.88
C TYR A 216 7.71 17.54 -13.89
N SER A 217 9.01 17.45 -14.10
CA SER A 217 9.92 18.59 -14.14
C SER A 217 9.50 19.59 -15.22
N LYS A 218 9.17 19.10 -16.41
CA LYS A 218 8.69 19.93 -17.52
C LYS A 218 7.34 20.59 -17.22
N LYS A 219 6.38 19.81 -16.74
CA LYS A 219 5.00 20.26 -16.51
C LYS A 219 4.92 21.33 -15.41
N PHE A 220 5.69 21.18 -14.35
CA PHE A 220 5.62 22.03 -13.16
C PHE A 220 6.82 22.96 -12.99
N ASN A 221 7.78 22.92 -13.91
CA ASN A 221 9.04 23.69 -13.85
C ASN A 221 9.77 23.52 -12.50
N LYS A 222 9.91 22.26 -12.06
CA LYS A 222 10.58 21.90 -10.79
C LYS A 222 11.80 21.03 -11.04
N SER A 223 12.82 21.20 -10.19
CA SER A 223 14.02 20.35 -10.09
C SER A 223 14.05 19.60 -8.75
N LEU A 224 15.03 18.74 -8.54
CA LEU A 224 15.23 18.04 -7.26
C LEU A 224 15.45 19.00 -6.10
N ASP A 225 16.06 20.17 -6.35
CA ASP A 225 16.31 21.19 -5.33
C ASP A 225 15.05 21.84 -4.73
N ASN A 226 13.90 21.58 -5.35
CA ASN A 226 12.60 22.06 -4.84
C ASN A 226 12.01 21.13 -3.76
N PHE A 227 12.69 20.04 -3.41
CA PHE A 227 12.21 19.05 -2.45
C PHE A 227 13.22 18.87 -1.31
N GLU A 228 12.75 18.90 -0.09
CA GLU A 228 13.59 18.59 1.08
C GLU A 228 13.83 17.09 1.25
N ALA A 229 12.90 16.26 0.79
CA ALA A 229 12.99 14.81 0.84
C ALA A 229 12.24 14.17 -0.32
N ILE A 230 12.69 12.99 -0.74
CA ILE A 230 12.04 12.17 -1.76
C ILE A 230 11.85 10.77 -1.19
N CYS A 231 10.62 10.26 -1.29
CA CYS A 231 10.27 8.90 -0.89
C CYS A 231 10.02 8.05 -2.14
N PHE A 232 10.76 6.97 -2.27
CA PHE A 232 10.57 6.00 -3.34
C PHE A 232 9.78 4.79 -2.84
N HIS A 233 9.06 4.13 -3.75
CA HIS A 233 8.57 2.79 -3.50
C HIS A 233 9.75 1.83 -3.47
N LEU A 234 9.94 1.12 -2.34
CA LEU A 234 11.01 0.17 -2.13
C LEU A 234 10.41 -1.20 -1.82
N PRO A 235 10.33 -2.12 -2.80
CA PRO A 235 9.81 -3.48 -2.58
C PRO A 235 10.65 -4.29 -1.59
N PHE A 236 11.91 -3.90 -1.38
CA PHE A 236 12.84 -4.41 -0.36
C PHE A 236 13.85 -3.30 0.01
N PRO A 237 14.55 -3.42 1.15
CA PRO A 237 15.33 -2.29 1.71
C PRO A 237 16.54 -1.82 0.89
N LYS A 238 16.95 -2.52 -0.17
CA LYS A 238 18.11 -2.16 -0.99
C LYS A 238 17.71 -1.74 -2.38
#